data_ac78d3336847f2ce681150d29841bf73
#
_entry.id   ac78d3336847f2ce681150d29841bf73
#
_cell.length_a   1.000
_cell.length_b   1.000
_cell.length_c   1.000
_cell.angle_alpha   90.00
_cell.angle_beta   90.00
_cell.angle_gamma   90.00
#
_symmetry.space_group_name_H-M   'P 1'
#
loop_
_entity.id
_entity.type
_entity.pdbx_description
1 polymer ?
#
loop_
_entity_poly.entity_id
_entity_poly.type
_entity_poly.pdbx_seq_one_letter_code
_entity_poly.pdbx_strand_id
1 'polypeptide(L)'
;MQFQLPTPHMTFDIALDDGAKIRMRRHGRADGVRLLLSHGNGFAADAYFPYWQHLLPQFDVLVFDFRNHGQNTPAVPSHHTYEQLVRDLERVTQEVTARLGKKPTAGIFHSMSGRTAMKHAIEVGWRWDALVLFDPPNMPPPGHPIYDVMAAFEKRLTAWAKARRRRFNTVEELAEDYRQSRAAARWVPGAHDLMARSVLRRSPDGDGYELVCDPENEATIYAQAMALNLWPAASAFGGPVKLIGCDPHMKGSTTGPANQALGAEGGYDYSFVADTGHLLQIEKPEECAKLTVEFLARCGLA
;
A
#
# COMPACT_ATOMS: atom_id res chain seq x y z
N MET A 1 6.15 -8.40 -21.95
CA MET A 1 5.45 -9.48 -21.22
C MET A 1 4.25 -8.85 -20.53
N GLN A 2 3.05 -9.41 -20.63
CA GLN A 2 1.85 -8.84 -20.02
C GLN A 2 1.51 -9.66 -18.76
N PHE A 3 1.41 -9.01 -17.60
CA PHE A 3 0.96 -9.69 -16.39
C PHE A 3 -0.49 -10.12 -16.51
N GLN A 4 -0.77 -11.37 -16.18
CA GLN A 4 -2.12 -11.90 -16.04
C GLN A 4 -2.38 -12.22 -14.58
N LEU A 5 -3.38 -11.56 -14.00
CA LEU A 5 -3.79 -11.83 -12.63
C LEU A 5 -4.43 -13.22 -12.54
N PRO A 6 -4.05 -14.05 -11.56
CA PRO A 6 -4.71 -15.33 -11.34
C PRO A 6 -6.15 -15.13 -10.90
N THR A 7 -7.04 -16.01 -11.29
CA THR A 7 -8.40 -16.03 -10.76
C THR A 7 -8.35 -16.29 -9.25
N PRO A 8 -8.99 -15.46 -8.41
CA PRO A 8 -9.04 -15.71 -6.97
C PRO A 8 -9.82 -16.98 -6.67
N HIS A 9 -9.37 -17.75 -5.68
CA HIS A 9 -10.11 -18.93 -5.19
C HIS A 9 -11.42 -18.55 -4.50
N MET A 10 -11.45 -17.33 -3.93
CA MET A 10 -12.59 -16.78 -3.26
C MET A 10 -12.61 -15.27 -3.40
N THR A 11 -13.79 -14.71 -3.59
CA THR A 11 -14.01 -13.25 -3.55
C THR A 11 -15.24 -12.99 -2.67
N PHE A 12 -15.14 -11.96 -1.81
CA PHE A 12 -16.27 -11.50 -1.02
C PHE A 12 -16.19 -10.02 -0.72
N ASP A 13 -17.34 -9.40 -0.56
CA ASP A 13 -17.44 -7.99 -0.18
C ASP A 13 -17.61 -7.86 1.34
N ILE A 14 -16.86 -6.95 1.92
CA ILE A 14 -16.94 -6.52 3.31
C ILE A 14 -17.71 -5.22 3.35
N ALA A 15 -18.87 -5.23 4.01
CA ALA A 15 -19.66 -4.01 4.23
C ALA A 15 -19.02 -3.16 5.32
N LEU A 16 -18.84 -1.87 5.03
CA LEU A 16 -18.38 -0.87 5.96
C LEU A 16 -19.56 -0.15 6.62
N ASP A 17 -19.31 0.54 7.74
CA ASP A 17 -20.36 1.16 8.56
C ASP A 17 -21.14 2.28 7.84
N ASP A 18 -20.52 2.90 6.82
CA ASP A 18 -21.12 3.95 5.99
C ASP A 18 -21.75 3.44 4.68
N GLY A 19 -21.90 2.13 4.54
CA GLY A 19 -22.47 1.49 3.35
C GLY A 19 -21.49 1.25 2.20
N ALA A 20 -20.26 1.75 2.31
CA ALA A 20 -19.20 1.41 1.35
C ALA A 20 -18.84 -0.08 1.45
N LYS A 21 -18.15 -0.59 0.43
CA LYS A 21 -17.73 -2.00 0.38
C LYS A 21 -16.26 -2.11 0.02
N ILE A 22 -15.59 -3.05 0.67
CA ILE A 22 -14.23 -3.47 0.31
C ILE A 22 -14.30 -4.88 -0.26
N ARG A 23 -13.80 -5.04 -1.48
CA ARG A 23 -13.69 -6.33 -2.14
C ARG A 23 -12.41 -7.03 -1.74
N MET A 24 -12.57 -8.19 -1.10
CA MET A 24 -11.49 -9.10 -0.73
C MET A 24 -11.32 -10.16 -1.81
N ARG A 25 -10.07 -10.45 -2.19
CA ARG A 25 -9.69 -11.48 -3.15
C ARG A 25 -8.66 -12.40 -2.52
N ARG A 26 -8.92 -13.72 -2.51
CA ARG A 26 -8.07 -14.73 -1.91
C ARG A 26 -7.37 -15.56 -2.97
N HIS A 27 -6.06 -15.71 -2.83
CA HIS A 27 -5.19 -16.43 -3.74
C HIS A 27 -4.20 -17.32 -2.97
N GLY A 28 -3.39 -18.11 -3.71
CA GLY A 28 -2.31 -18.90 -3.15
C GLY A 28 -2.76 -20.14 -2.38
N ARG A 29 -2.00 -20.50 -1.35
CA ARG A 29 -2.20 -21.71 -0.55
C ARG A 29 -3.14 -21.47 0.63
N ALA A 30 -4.35 -21.99 0.57
CA ALA A 30 -5.34 -21.81 1.61
C ALA A 30 -4.95 -22.39 2.99
N ASP A 31 -4.00 -23.32 3.04
CA ASP A 31 -3.44 -23.94 4.26
C ASP A 31 -2.18 -23.23 4.78
N GLY A 32 -1.55 -22.36 3.99
CA GLY A 32 -0.38 -21.56 4.40
C GLY A 32 -0.73 -20.46 5.42
N VAL A 33 0.26 -19.79 6.00
CA VAL A 33 0.07 -18.58 6.82
C VAL A 33 -0.65 -17.51 6.00
N ARG A 34 -1.57 -16.77 6.64
CA ARG A 34 -2.35 -15.73 5.97
C ARG A 34 -1.55 -14.46 5.83
N LEU A 35 -1.54 -13.90 4.63
CA LEU A 35 -1.02 -12.58 4.34
C LEU A 35 -2.16 -11.65 3.93
N LEU A 36 -2.33 -10.55 4.64
CA LEU A 36 -3.28 -9.51 4.29
C LEU A 36 -2.54 -8.33 3.66
N LEU A 37 -2.80 -8.04 2.39
CA LEU A 37 -1.99 -7.13 1.58
C LEU A 37 -2.83 -6.01 0.98
N SER A 38 -2.30 -4.77 1.02
CA SER A 38 -2.87 -3.61 0.36
C SER A 38 -1.81 -2.64 -0.15
N HIS A 39 -2.24 -1.56 -0.78
CA HIS A 39 -1.52 -0.68 -1.69
C HIS A 39 -1.26 0.74 -1.13
N GLY A 40 -0.49 1.54 -1.87
CA GLY A 40 -0.27 2.97 -1.62
C GLY A 40 -1.40 3.85 -2.17
N ASN A 41 -1.42 5.12 -1.77
CA ASN A 41 -2.41 6.11 -2.17
C ASN A 41 -2.45 6.32 -3.69
N GLY A 42 -3.63 6.35 -4.28
CA GLY A 42 -3.82 6.50 -5.73
C GLY A 42 -3.52 5.24 -6.56
N PHE A 43 -3.14 4.11 -5.93
CA PHE A 43 -2.83 2.85 -6.58
C PHE A 43 -3.90 1.78 -6.31
N ALA A 44 -3.63 0.53 -6.68
CA ALA A 44 -4.51 -0.61 -6.46
C ALA A 44 -3.69 -1.87 -6.16
N ALA A 45 -4.22 -2.79 -5.36
CA ALA A 45 -3.52 -4.01 -4.92
C ALA A 45 -3.12 -4.91 -6.10
N ASP A 46 -3.90 -4.93 -7.17
CA ASP A 46 -3.61 -5.70 -8.38
C ASP A 46 -2.32 -5.22 -9.09
N ALA A 47 -2.00 -3.93 -8.99
CA ALA A 47 -0.78 -3.38 -9.58
C ALA A 47 0.51 -3.89 -8.90
N TYR A 48 0.39 -4.42 -7.68
CA TYR A 48 1.50 -5.04 -6.95
C TYR A 48 1.66 -6.54 -7.24
N PHE A 49 0.95 -7.08 -8.22
CA PHE A 49 1.06 -8.47 -8.63
C PHE A 49 2.50 -8.91 -8.97
N PRO A 50 3.34 -8.08 -9.61
CA PRO A 50 4.75 -8.43 -9.80
C PRO A 50 5.43 -8.90 -8.52
N TYR A 51 5.07 -8.32 -7.37
CA TYR A 51 5.59 -8.69 -6.05
C TYR A 51 4.82 -9.86 -5.44
N TRP A 52 3.48 -9.75 -5.27
CA TRP A 52 2.77 -10.75 -4.48
C TRP A 52 2.59 -12.10 -5.19
N GLN A 53 2.81 -12.22 -6.50
CA GLN A 53 2.87 -13.52 -7.18
C GLN A 53 3.93 -14.46 -6.59
N HIS A 54 5.05 -13.91 -6.08
CA HIS A 54 6.12 -14.68 -5.46
C HIS A 54 5.72 -15.27 -4.10
N LEU A 55 4.65 -14.77 -3.49
CA LEU A 55 4.14 -15.25 -2.20
C LEU A 55 3.11 -16.38 -2.37
N LEU A 56 2.49 -16.52 -3.55
CA LEU A 56 1.42 -17.48 -3.82
C LEU A 56 1.79 -18.95 -3.58
N PRO A 57 3.01 -19.42 -3.89
CA PRO A 57 3.36 -20.83 -3.69
C PRO A 57 3.36 -21.28 -2.23
N GLN A 58 3.47 -20.35 -1.29
CA GLN A 58 3.72 -20.65 0.12
C GLN A 58 2.62 -20.15 1.06
N PHE A 59 1.92 -19.06 0.71
CA PHE A 59 1.03 -18.35 1.60
C PHE A 59 -0.44 -18.31 1.13
N ASP A 60 -1.34 -18.12 2.10
CA ASP A 60 -2.75 -17.75 1.89
C ASP A 60 -2.83 -16.23 1.71
N VAL A 61 -2.80 -15.77 0.46
CA VAL A 61 -2.67 -14.35 0.12
C VAL A 61 -4.04 -13.71 -0.10
N LEU A 62 -4.40 -12.78 0.78
CA LEU A 62 -5.60 -11.95 0.68
C LEU A 62 -5.20 -10.55 0.24
N VAL A 63 -5.68 -10.12 -0.91
CA VAL A 63 -5.46 -8.77 -1.42
C VAL A 63 -6.76 -7.96 -1.40
N PHE A 64 -6.68 -6.70 -1.01
CA PHE A 64 -7.81 -5.80 -1.01
C PHE A 64 -7.37 -4.38 -1.34
N ASP A 65 -8.29 -3.62 -1.89
CA ASP A 65 -8.12 -2.20 -2.11
C ASP A 65 -8.80 -1.44 -0.97
N PHE A 66 -8.19 -0.38 -0.46
CA PHE A 66 -8.88 0.56 0.43
C PHE A 66 -10.02 1.26 -0.30
N ARG A 67 -10.97 1.87 0.45
CA ARG A 67 -12.07 2.64 -0.12
C ARG A 67 -11.61 3.59 -1.22
N ASN A 68 -12.42 3.77 -2.23
CA ASN A 68 -12.17 4.64 -3.38
C ASN A 68 -10.95 4.24 -4.24
N HIS A 69 -10.47 2.98 -4.14
CA HIS A 69 -9.38 2.47 -4.95
C HIS A 69 -9.74 1.15 -5.63
N GLY A 70 -9.01 0.82 -6.69
CA GLY A 70 -8.98 -0.48 -7.36
C GLY A 70 -10.35 -1.01 -7.75
N GLN A 71 -10.70 -2.21 -7.26
CA GLN A 71 -11.96 -2.87 -7.60
C GLN A 71 -13.17 -2.41 -6.76
N ASN A 72 -12.99 -1.46 -5.85
CA ASN A 72 -14.10 -0.97 -5.04
C ASN A 72 -14.96 0.04 -5.78
N THR A 73 -16.26 0.05 -5.49
CA THR A 73 -17.14 1.14 -5.91
C THR A 73 -16.80 2.41 -5.14
N PRO A 74 -16.93 3.60 -5.75
CA PRO A 74 -16.70 4.85 -5.05
C PRO A 74 -17.61 4.99 -3.82
N ALA A 75 -17.01 5.45 -2.73
CA ALA A 75 -17.69 5.81 -1.50
C ALA A 75 -17.76 7.33 -1.36
N VAL A 76 -18.45 7.79 -0.32
CA VAL A 76 -18.62 9.22 -0.03
C VAL A 76 -17.24 9.90 0.13
N PRO A 77 -16.92 10.95 -0.64
CA PRO A 77 -15.60 11.59 -0.62
C PRO A 77 -15.18 12.13 0.75
N SER A 78 -16.11 12.70 1.52
CA SER A 78 -15.83 13.24 2.87
C SER A 78 -15.32 12.18 3.87
N HIS A 79 -15.51 10.89 3.58
CA HIS A 79 -15.02 9.79 4.39
C HIS A 79 -13.65 9.27 3.93
N HIS A 80 -12.95 9.97 3.06
CA HIS A 80 -11.61 9.57 2.60
C HIS A 80 -10.52 10.19 3.49
N THR A 81 -10.41 9.68 4.72
CA THR A 81 -9.48 10.17 5.75
C THR A 81 -8.73 9.00 6.40
N TYR A 82 -7.57 9.29 7.02
CA TYR A 82 -6.82 8.26 7.76
C TYR A 82 -7.63 7.66 8.91
N GLU A 83 -8.45 8.44 9.61
CA GLU A 83 -9.32 7.94 10.67
C GLU A 83 -10.32 6.92 10.13
N GLN A 84 -10.85 7.18 8.93
CA GLN A 84 -11.76 6.23 8.30
C GLN A 84 -11.01 5.01 7.76
N LEU A 85 -9.83 5.17 7.17
CA LEU A 85 -9.01 4.03 6.72
C LEU A 85 -8.62 3.11 7.88
N VAL A 86 -8.40 3.65 9.07
CA VAL A 86 -8.14 2.86 10.30
C VAL A 86 -9.38 2.04 10.69
N ARG A 87 -10.58 2.64 10.67
CA ARG A 87 -11.84 1.92 10.93
C ARG A 87 -12.08 0.84 9.89
N ASP A 88 -11.82 1.15 8.61
CA ASP A 88 -11.95 0.19 7.52
C ASP A 88 -11.01 -1.00 7.70
N LEU A 89 -9.75 -0.76 8.09
CA LEU A 89 -8.79 -1.84 8.33
C LEU A 89 -9.22 -2.73 9.51
N GLU A 90 -9.74 -2.15 10.61
CA GLU A 90 -10.29 -2.94 11.71
C GLU A 90 -11.46 -3.80 11.23
N ARG A 91 -12.38 -3.23 10.44
CA ARG A 91 -13.51 -4.00 9.88
C ARG A 91 -13.03 -5.13 8.97
N VAL A 92 -12.01 -4.87 8.15
CA VAL A 92 -11.40 -5.88 7.27
C VAL A 92 -10.80 -7.03 8.11
N THR A 93 -10.03 -6.74 9.15
CA THR A 93 -9.41 -7.78 9.99
C THR A 93 -10.45 -8.63 10.73
N GLN A 94 -11.52 -8.00 11.24
CA GLN A 94 -12.63 -8.67 11.89
C GLN A 94 -13.38 -9.60 10.93
N GLU A 95 -13.77 -9.11 9.74
CA GLU A 95 -14.52 -9.87 8.75
C GLU A 95 -13.71 -11.02 8.15
N VAL A 96 -12.41 -10.82 7.91
CA VAL A 96 -11.51 -11.90 7.48
C VAL A 96 -11.47 -13.00 8.52
N THR A 97 -11.32 -12.65 9.81
CA THR A 97 -11.33 -13.63 10.90
C THR A 97 -12.67 -14.33 11.06
N ALA A 98 -13.78 -13.59 10.97
CA ALA A 98 -15.13 -14.14 11.10
C ALA A 98 -15.46 -15.14 9.97
N ARG A 99 -15.08 -14.83 8.72
CA ARG A 99 -15.42 -15.64 7.54
C ARG A 99 -14.46 -16.80 7.30
N LEU A 100 -13.17 -16.61 7.58
CA LEU A 100 -12.13 -17.57 7.24
C LEU A 100 -11.52 -18.30 8.45
N GLY A 101 -12.01 -17.97 9.65
CA GLY A 101 -11.49 -18.51 10.91
C GLY A 101 -10.19 -17.87 11.37
N LYS A 102 -9.82 -18.11 12.62
CA LYS A 102 -8.54 -17.67 13.21
C LYS A 102 -7.38 -18.47 12.59
N LYS A 103 -6.30 -17.78 12.27
CA LYS A 103 -5.09 -18.33 11.64
C LYS A 103 -3.95 -17.35 11.83
N PRO A 104 -2.68 -17.81 11.93
CA PRO A 104 -1.53 -16.90 11.90
C PRO A 104 -1.62 -15.96 10.69
N THR A 105 -1.57 -14.65 10.94
CA THR A 105 -1.83 -13.63 9.94
C THR A 105 -0.80 -12.51 10.00
N ALA A 106 -0.08 -12.28 8.90
CA ALA A 106 0.79 -11.13 8.74
C ALA A 106 0.16 -10.05 7.84
N GLY A 107 0.34 -8.79 8.22
CA GLY A 107 -0.03 -7.65 7.41
C GLY A 107 1.13 -7.22 6.52
N ILE A 108 0.85 -6.91 5.25
CA ILE A 108 1.84 -6.41 4.29
C ILE A 108 1.28 -5.15 3.65
N PHE A 109 1.86 -4.02 3.98
CA PHE A 109 1.30 -2.72 3.62
C PHE A 109 2.36 -1.78 3.05
N HIS A 110 1.95 -0.98 2.05
CA HIS A 110 2.80 -0.03 1.39
C HIS A 110 2.30 1.41 1.57
N SER A 111 3.23 2.34 1.86
CA SER A 111 2.94 3.78 1.83
C SER A 111 1.73 4.17 2.70
N MET A 112 0.64 4.65 2.09
CA MET A 112 -0.62 4.99 2.77
C MET A 112 -1.14 3.85 3.65
N SER A 113 -1.23 2.63 3.10
CA SER A 113 -1.70 1.48 3.88
C SER A 113 -0.71 1.11 5.00
N GLY A 114 0.59 1.35 4.83
CA GLY A 114 1.60 1.21 5.87
C GLY A 114 1.35 2.17 7.04
N ARG A 115 1.14 3.47 6.74
CA ARG A 115 0.73 4.46 7.75
C ARG A 115 -0.57 4.07 8.45
N THR A 116 -1.56 3.63 7.67
CA THR A 116 -2.85 3.18 8.21
C THR A 116 -2.68 2.02 9.17
N ALA A 117 -1.86 1.01 8.82
CA ALA A 117 -1.59 -0.14 9.67
C ALA A 117 -0.84 0.23 10.95
N MET A 118 0.13 1.14 10.88
CA MET A 118 0.84 1.66 12.06
C MET A 118 -0.13 2.41 13.00
N LYS A 119 -0.91 3.33 12.46
CA LYS A 119 -1.91 4.10 13.22
C LYS A 119 -2.97 3.18 13.84
N HIS A 120 -3.47 2.22 13.07
CA HIS A 120 -4.41 1.20 13.56
C HIS A 120 -3.82 0.40 14.72
N ALA A 121 -2.58 -0.08 14.61
CA ALA A 121 -1.94 -0.88 15.65
C ALA A 121 -1.75 -0.11 16.96
N ILE A 122 -1.53 1.22 16.88
CA ILE A 122 -1.35 2.09 18.04
C ILE A 122 -2.70 2.49 18.68
N GLU A 123 -3.69 2.87 17.87
CA GLU A 123 -4.93 3.48 18.36
C GLU A 123 -6.04 2.47 18.65
N VAL A 124 -6.09 1.37 17.88
CA VAL A 124 -7.11 0.33 17.98
C VAL A 124 -6.56 -0.93 18.65
N GLY A 125 -5.30 -1.27 18.36
CA GLY A 125 -4.59 -2.38 18.95
C GLY A 125 -4.01 -3.35 17.94
N TRP A 126 -3.15 -4.22 18.43
CA TRP A 126 -2.42 -5.19 17.62
C TRP A 126 -3.33 -6.33 17.16
N ARG A 127 -3.30 -6.65 15.85
CA ARG A 127 -4.12 -7.71 15.22
C ARG A 127 -3.30 -8.72 14.43
N TRP A 128 -1.98 -8.61 14.44
CA TRP A 128 -1.06 -9.30 13.55
C TRP A 128 -0.15 -10.25 14.30
N ASP A 129 0.28 -11.34 13.68
CA ASP A 129 1.43 -12.11 14.15
C ASP A 129 2.75 -11.46 13.71
N ALA A 130 2.73 -10.70 12.60
CA ALA A 130 3.82 -9.86 12.14
C ALA A 130 3.31 -8.75 11.20
N LEU A 131 4.04 -7.62 11.10
CA LEU A 131 3.82 -6.58 10.08
C LEU A 131 5.05 -6.39 9.20
N VAL A 132 4.82 -6.30 7.89
CA VAL A 132 5.82 -5.86 6.91
C VAL A 132 5.33 -4.55 6.30
N LEU A 133 6.10 -3.49 6.50
CA LEU A 133 5.78 -2.13 6.08
C LEU A 133 6.75 -1.70 5.00
N PHE A 134 6.24 -1.49 3.80
CA PHE A 134 7.01 -1.02 2.66
C PHE A 134 6.93 0.50 2.54
N ASP A 135 8.05 1.14 2.72
CA ASP A 135 8.31 2.57 2.49
C ASP A 135 7.19 3.53 2.97
N PRO A 136 6.67 3.38 4.22
CA PRO A 136 5.67 4.31 4.76
C PRO A 136 6.31 5.69 4.91
N PRO A 137 5.77 6.74 4.24
CA PRO A 137 6.39 8.07 4.24
C PRO A 137 6.08 8.85 5.54
N ASN A 138 6.42 8.28 6.69
CA ASN A 138 6.09 8.84 8.00
C ASN A 138 6.72 10.21 8.22
N MET A 139 5.99 11.08 8.93
CA MET A 139 6.45 12.41 9.29
C MET A 139 7.17 12.36 10.64
N PRO A 140 8.44 12.77 10.69
CA PRO A 140 9.13 12.94 11.96
C PRO A 140 8.54 14.13 12.75
N PRO A 141 8.82 14.23 14.05
CA PRO A 141 8.36 15.36 14.85
C PRO A 141 8.97 16.70 14.37
N PRO A 142 8.30 17.83 14.61
CA PRO A 142 8.86 19.16 14.34
C PRO A 142 10.25 19.35 14.99
N GLY A 143 11.19 19.92 14.25
CA GLY A 143 12.58 20.09 14.68
C GLY A 143 13.51 18.92 14.33
N HIS A 144 13.00 17.81 13.85
CA HIS A 144 13.81 16.73 13.31
C HIS A 144 14.51 17.17 12.01
N PRO A 145 15.79 16.78 11.76
CA PRO A 145 16.56 17.24 10.58
C PRO A 145 15.88 17.03 9.22
N ILE A 146 15.04 16.01 9.07
CA ILE A 146 14.34 15.72 7.82
C ILE A 146 12.87 16.20 7.80
N TYR A 147 12.39 16.88 8.85
CA TYR A 147 11.00 17.33 8.93
C TYR A 147 10.59 18.22 7.76
N ASP A 148 11.39 19.27 7.48
CA ASP A 148 11.06 20.24 6.43
C ASP A 148 11.09 19.61 5.03
N VAL A 149 11.99 18.66 4.80
CA VAL A 149 12.09 17.91 3.54
C VAL A 149 10.83 17.05 3.34
N MET A 150 10.39 16.33 4.37
CA MET A 150 9.18 15.53 4.34
C MET A 150 7.92 16.40 4.19
N ALA A 151 7.83 17.52 4.92
CA ALA A 151 6.72 18.45 4.81
C ALA A 151 6.61 19.05 3.39
N ALA A 152 7.73 19.43 2.79
CA ALA A 152 7.77 19.90 1.41
C ALA A 152 7.38 18.80 0.41
N PHE A 153 7.76 17.55 0.67
CA PHE A 153 7.37 16.39 -0.13
C PHE A 153 5.86 16.19 -0.12
N GLU A 154 5.22 16.13 1.06
CA GLU A 154 3.76 15.95 1.18
C GLU A 154 2.97 17.09 0.51
N LYS A 155 3.45 18.35 0.65
CA LYS A 155 2.85 19.49 -0.04
C LYS A 155 2.93 19.35 -1.57
N ARG A 156 4.08 18.89 -2.10
CA ARG A 156 4.23 18.66 -3.54
C ARG A 156 3.32 17.54 -4.03
N LEU A 157 3.21 16.43 -3.27
CA LEU A 157 2.31 15.33 -3.60
C LEU A 157 0.85 15.78 -3.58
N THR A 158 0.44 16.58 -2.59
CA THR A 158 -0.92 17.16 -2.52
C THR A 158 -1.23 17.99 -3.78
N ALA A 159 -0.32 18.89 -4.16
CA ALA A 159 -0.50 19.72 -5.34
C ALA A 159 -0.50 18.90 -6.65
N TRP A 160 0.40 17.92 -6.73
CA TRP A 160 0.48 17.02 -7.88
C TRP A 160 -0.80 16.17 -8.02
N ALA A 161 -1.31 15.59 -6.92
CA ALA A 161 -2.51 14.78 -6.94
C ALA A 161 -3.73 15.60 -7.43
N LYS A 162 -3.92 16.83 -6.93
CA LYS A 162 -4.98 17.72 -7.40
C LYS A 162 -4.92 18.05 -8.88
N ALA A 163 -3.71 18.11 -9.44
CA ALA A 163 -3.49 18.43 -10.85
C ALA A 163 -3.56 17.21 -11.79
N ARG A 164 -3.76 15.99 -11.25
CA ARG A 164 -3.83 14.78 -12.08
C ARG A 164 -4.99 14.82 -13.04
N ARG A 165 -4.74 14.36 -14.28
CA ARG A 165 -5.79 14.07 -15.24
C ARG A 165 -6.69 12.96 -14.69
N ARG A 166 -7.99 13.22 -14.62
CA ARG A 166 -8.97 12.27 -14.08
C ARG A 166 -9.47 11.29 -15.14
N ARG A 167 -9.65 11.74 -16.41
CA ARG A 167 -10.27 10.97 -17.49
C ARG A 167 -9.29 10.63 -18.60
N PHE A 168 -9.50 9.47 -19.23
CA PHE A 168 -8.67 8.91 -20.29
C PHE A 168 -9.59 8.27 -21.34
N ASN A 169 -9.24 8.38 -22.63
CA ASN A 169 -10.00 7.70 -23.68
C ASN A 169 -9.73 6.19 -23.66
N THR A 170 -8.48 5.80 -23.38
CA THR A 170 -8.06 4.40 -23.31
C THR A 170 -7.19 4.15 -22.07
N VAL A 171 -7.03 2.87 -21.71
CA VAL A 171 -6.10 2.45 -20.63
C VAL A 171 -4.66 2.72 -21.05
N GLU A 172 -4.35 2.57 -22.33
CA GLU A 172 -3.02 2.76 -22.91
C GLU A 172 -2.51 4.19 -22.76
N GLU A 173 -3.41 5.20 -22.77
CA GLU A 173 -3.01 6.61 -22.52
C GLU A 173 -2.37 6.76 -21.13
N LEU A 174 -2.96 6.18 -20.09
CA LEU A 174 -2.37 6.25 -18.75
C LEU A 174 -1.12 5.38 -18.63
N ALA A 175 -1.09 4.23 -19.28
CA ALA A 175 0.10 3.39 -19.31
C ALA A 175 1.30 4.12 -19.94
N GLU A 176 1.04 4.91 -21.00
CA GLU A 176 2.07 5.72 -21.66
C GLU A 176 2.51 6.89 -20.77
N ASP A 177 1.58 7.57 -20.09
CA ASP A 177 1.94 8.58 -19.09
C ASP A 177 2.91 8.02 -18.03
N TYR A 178 2.67 6.79 -17.57
CA TYR A 178 3.59 6.12 -16.64
C TYR A 178 4.95 5.80 -17.27
N ARG A 179 5.02 5.30 -18.53
CA ARG A 179 6.29 5.02 -19.22
C ARG A 179 7.15 6.27 -19.39
N GLN A 180 6.52 7.43 -19.57
CA GLN A 180 7.20 8.72 -19.69
C GLN A 180 7.60 9.31 -18.35
N SER A 181 7.04 8.82 -17.25
CA SER A 181 7.31 9.30 -15.90
C SER A 181 8.67 8.82 -15.37
N ARG A 182 9.49 9.74 -14.88
CA ARG A 182 10.75 9.40 -14.19
C ARG A 182 10.52 8.54 -12.95
N ALA A 183 9.41 8.72 -12.26
CA ALA A 183 9.07 7.96 -11.06
C ALA A 183 8.77 6.48 -11.38
N ALA A 184 8.31 6.18 -12.59
CA ALA A 184 7.97 4.83 -13.04
C ALA A 184 9.03 4.20 -13.96
N ALA A 185 10.15 4.88 -14.21
CA ALA A 185 11.16 4.45 -15.17
C ALA A 185 11.85 3.12 -14.82
N ARG A 186 11.79 2.70 -13.55
CA ARG A 186 12.41 1.46 -13.06
C ARG A 186 11.41 0.31 -12.86
N TRP A 187 10.14 0.53 -13.17
CA TRP A 187 9.13 -0.53 -13.04
C TRP A 187 9.45 -1.69 -13.99
N VAL A 188 9.25 -2.90 -13.53
CA VAL A 188 9.48 -4.09 -14.35
C VAL A 188 8.61 -4.10 -15.61
N PRO A 189 9.08 -4.74 -16.71
CA PRO A 189 8.34 -4.78 -17.98
C PRO A 189 6.90 -5.28 -17.79
N GLY A 190 5.92 -4.53 -18.32
CA GLY A 190 4.49 -4.83 -18.23
C GLY A 190 3.78 -4.22 -16.99
N ALA A 191 4.53 -3.68 -16.03
CA ALA A 191 3.92 -3.09 -14.83
C ALA A 191 3.18 -1.79 -15.11
N HIS A 192 3.59 -1.00 -16.12
CA HIS A 192 2.88 0.22 -16.53
C HIS A 192 1.45 -0.08 -17.00
N ASP A 193 1.29 -1.10 -17.85
CA ASP A 193 -0.03 -1.54 -18.35
C ASP A 193 -0.87 -2.14 -17.22
N LEU A 194 -0.24 -2.91 -16.33
CA LEU A 194 -0.91 -3.47 -15.17
C LEU A 194 -1.42 -2.38 -14.24
N MET A 195 -0.58 -1.39 -13.92
CA MET A 195 -0.96 -0.26 -13.08
C MET A 195 -2.14 0.51 -13.69
N ALA A 196 -2.04 0.88 -14.98
CA ALA A 196 -3.10 1.62 -15.64
C ALA A 196 -4.45 0.88 -15.62
N ARG A 197 -4.46 -0.43 -15.90
CA ARG A 197 -5.68 -1.26 -15.80
C ARG A 197 -6.24 -1.33 -14.39
N SER A 198 -5.36 -1.34 -13.39
CA SER A 198 -5.75 -1.55 -11.99
C SER A 198 -6.35 -0.31 -11.34
N VAL A 199 -5.97 0.89 -11.81
CA VAL A 199 -6.40 2.17 -11.22
C VAL A 199 -7.49 2.88 -12.05
N LEU A 200 -7.85 2.34 -13.21
CA LEU A 200 -8.89 2.86 -14.07
C LEU A 200 -10.15 1.99 -14.03
N ARG A 201 -11.30 2.63 -14.18
CA ARG A 201 -12.59 1.99 -14.45
C ARG A 201 -13.25 2.64 -15.64
N ARG A 202 -14.23 1.96 -16.24
CA ARG A 202 -15.11 2.59 -17.25
C ARG A 202 -15.80 3.79 -16.64
N SER A 203 -15.83 4.89 -17.38
CA SER A 203 -16.56 6.08 -16.98
C SER A 203 -18.05 5.79 -16.89
N PRO A 204 -18.80 6.34 -15.90
CA PRO A 204 -20.23 6.08 -15.74
C PRO A 204 -21.09 6.54 -16.94
N ASP A 205 -20.63 7.53 -17.69
CA ASP A 205 -21.26 8.01 -18.92
C ASP A 205 -21.01 7.10 -20.14
N GLY A 206 -20.20 6.04 -19.97
CA GLY A 206 -19.87 5.08 -21.03
C GLY A 206 -18.75 5.52 -21.95
N ASP A 207 -18.23 6.75 -21.81
CA ASP A 207 -17.14 7.29 -22.62
C ASP A 207 -15.80 7.25 -21.90
N GLY A 208 -14.90 6.37 -22.40
CA GLY A 208 -13.55 6.21 -21.89
C GLY A 208 -13.46 5.63 -20.49
N TYR A 209 -12.48 6.12 -19.75
CA TYR A 209 -12.08 5.63 -18.43
C TYR A 209 -11.85 6.80 -17.46
N GLU A 210 -12.01 6.54 -16.17
CA GLU A 210 -11.65 7.47 -15.11
C GLU A 210 -10.87 6.80 -14.01
N LEU A 211 -10.06 7.58 -13.27
CA LEU A 211 -9.37 7.11 -12.09
C LEU A 211 -10.39 6.66 -11.03
N VAL A 212 -10.19 5.48 -10.47
CA VAL A 212 -11.02 4.98 -9.36
C VAL A 212 -10.81 5.84 -8.11
N CYS A 213 -9.55 6.16 -7.79
CA CYS A 213 -9.24 7.14 -6.77
C CYS A 213 -9.30 8.54 -7.41
N ASP A 214 -10.33 9.31 -7.04
CA ASP A 214 -10.46 10.68 -7.48
C ASP A 214 -9.24 11.51 -7.04
N PRO A 215 -8.68 12.39 -7.89
CA PRO A 215 -7.56 13.26 -7.55
C PRO A 215 -7.72 14.05 -6.25
N GLU A 216 -8.93 14.52 -5.91
CA GLU A 216 -9.20 15.21 -4.64
C GLU A 216 -9.11 14.26 -3.43
N ASN A 217 -9.57 13.00 -3.57
CA ASN A 217 -9.42 12.00 -2.53
C ASN A 217 -7.94 11.67 -2.29
N GLU A 218 -7.19 11.47 -3.37
CA GLU A 218 -5.75 11.22 -3.30
C GLU A 218 -5.02 12.39 -2.61
N ALA A 219 -5.32 13.61 -2.99
CA ALA A 219 -4.76 14.83 -2.41
C ALA A 219 -5.11 14.99 -0.92
N THR A 220 -6.31 14.61 -0.51
CA THR A 220 -6.76 14.67 0.89
C THR A 220 -5.89 13.82 1.80
N ILE A 221 -5.52 12.61 1.38
CA ILE A 221 -4.63 11.72 2.15
C ILE A 221 -3.23 12.34 2.32
N TYR A 222 -2.66 12.92 1.26
CA TYR A 222 -1.36 13.62 1.37
C TYR A 222 -1.44 14.84 2.28
N ALA A 223 -2.52 15.64 2.18
CA ALA A 223 -2.69 16.83 3.02
C ALA A 223 -2.81 16.49 4.52
N GLN A 224 -3.41 15.35 4.86
CA GLN A 224 -3.55 14.89 6.25
C GLN A 224 -2.25 14.32 6.84
N ALA A 225 -1.30 13.91 6.01
CA ALA A 225 -0.09 13.21 6.44
C ALA A 225 0.70 13.96 7.51
N MET A 226 0.79 15.30 7.39
CA MET A 226 1.53 16.14 8.34
C MET A 226 0.89 16.14 9.75
N ALA A 227 -0.43 15.96 9.85
CA ALA A 227 -1.16 15.97 11.12
C ALA A 227 -1.15 14.62 11.84
N LEU A 228 -0.65 13.55 11.19
CA LEU A 228 -0.66 12.20 11.77
C LEU A 228 0.28 12.05 12.97
N ASN A 229 1.35 12.86 13.06
CA ASN A 229 2.40 12.73 14.09
C ASN A 229 2.88 11.29 14.28
N LEU A 230 3.08 10.58 13.17
CA LEU A 230 3.33 9.14 13.17
C LEU A 230 4.84 8.86 13.01
N TRP A 231 5.55 8.82 14.15
CA TRP A 231 6.98 8.47 14.21
C TRP A 231 7.23 7.52 15.40
N PRO A 232 6.55 6.36 15.45
CA PRO A 232 6.62 5.46 16.60
C PRO A 232 7.91 4.64 16.59
N ALA A 233 8.37 4.26 17.78
CA ALA A 233 9.35 3.18 17.92
C ALA A 233 8.70 1.81 17.66
N ALA A 234 9.49 0.81 17.25
CA ALA A 234 9.02 -0.56 17.02
C ALA A 234 8.42 -1.19 18.29
N SER A 235 8.89 -0.79 19.48
CA SER A 235 8.37 -1.22 20.77
C SER A 235 6.94 -0.72 21.08
N ALA A 236 6.43 0.24 20.31
CA ALA A 236 5.03 0.67 20.44
C ALA A 236 4.03 -0.34 19.86
N PHE A 237 4.50 -1.34 19.12
CA PHE A 237 3.67 -2.38 18.52
C PHE A 237 3.63 -3.64 19.37
N GLY A 238 2.54 -4.40 19.26
CA GLY A 238 2.33 -5.62 20.05
C GLY A 238 3.08 -6.86 19.54
N GLY A 239 3.92 -6.74 18.51
CA GLY A 239 4.67 -7.85 17.95
C GLY A 239 5.69 -7.40 16.90
N PRO A 240 6.29 -8.35 16.14
CA PRO A 240 7.39 -8.06 15.22
C PRO A 240 6.96 -7.21 14.02
N VAL A 241 7.74 -6.17 13.73
CA VAL A 241 7.55 -5.25 12.60
C VAL A 241 8.82 -5.15 11.78
N LYS A 242 8.70 -5.46 10.48
CA LYS A 242 9.73 -5.23 9.47
C LYS A 242 9.44 -3.93 8.73
N LEU A 243 10.44 -3.06 8.67
CA LEU A 243 10.42 -1.85 7.86
C LEU A 243 11.32 -2.03 6.64
N ILE A 244 10.79 -1.94 5.43
CA ILE A 244 11.54 -2.07 4.17
C ILE A 244 11.41 -0.75 3.41
N GLY A 245 12.49 0.03 3.35
CA GLY A 245 12.54 1.30 2.64
C GLY A 245 12.99 1.16 1.18
N CYS A 246 12.73 2.19 0.37
CA CYS A 246 13.44 2.39 -0.88
C CYS A 246 14.88 2.84 -0.61
N ASP A 247 15.71 2.95 -1.65
CA ASP A 247 17.13 3.30 -1.52
C ASP A 247 17.31 4.71 -0.91
N PRO A 248 17.87 4.82 0.30
CA PRO A 248 18.10 6.12 0.96
C PRO A 248 19.23 6.92 0.30
N HIS A 249 20.09 6.29 -0.50
CA HIS A 249 21.25 6.90 -1.14
C HIS A 249 20.95 7.35 -2.58
N MET A 250 19.79 6.99 -3.11
CA MET A 250 19.41 7.39 -4.46
C MET A 250 19.13 8.89 -4.53
N LYS A 251 19.71 9.55 -5.52
CA LYS A 251 19.52 11.00 -5.74
C LYS A 251 18.03 11.34 -5.90
N GLY A 252 17.54 12.22 -5.04
CA GLY A 252 16.14 12.65 -5.02
C GLY A 252 15.20 11.73 -4.23
N SER A 253 15.70 10.68 -3.59
CA SER A 253 14.95 9.89 -2.62
C SER A 253 14.56 10.76 -1.43
N THR A 254 13.29 10.78 -1.09
CA THR A 254 12.79 11.51 0.09
C THR A 254 12.35 10.53 1.18
N THR A 255 11.62 9.52 0.81
CA THR A 255 11.10 8.50 1.75
C THR A 255 12.18 7.55 2.24
N GLY A 256 13.17 7.23 1.40
CA GLY A 256 14.28 6.36 1.76
C GLY A 256 15.07 6.87 3.00
N PRO A 257 15.63 8.10 2.99
CA PRO A 257 16.28 8.68 4.17
C PRO A 257 15.34 8.77 5.39
N ALA A 258 14.04 9.04 5.19
CA ALA A 258 13.08 9.09 6.28
C ALA A 258 12.87 7.72 6.92
N ASN A 259 12.71 6.66 6.12
CA ASN A 259 12.58 5.29 6.64
C ASN A 259 13.87 4.77 7.27
N GLN A 260 15.04 5.17 6.75
CA GLN A 260 16.33 4.86 7.37
C GLN A 260 16.44 5.48 8.77
N ALA A 261 16.07 6.75 8.91
CA ALA A 261 16.07 7.45 10.19
C ALA A 261 15.07 6.82 11.16
N LEU A 262 13.81 6.59 10.73
CA LEU A 262 12.80 5.92 11.54
C LEU A 262 13.25 4.52 11.97
N GLY A 263 13.87 3.77 11.08
CA GLY A 263 14.40 2.44 11.36
C GLY A 263 15.45 2.45 12.46
N ALA A 264 16.41 3.36 12.37
CA ALA A 264 17.50 3.52 13.33
C ALA A 264 17.03 4.05 14.69
N GLU A 265 16.24 5.12 14.69
CA GLU A 265 15.72 5.77 15.91
C GLU A 265 14.68 4.93 16.62
N GLY A 266 13.81 4.26 15.85
CA GLY A 266 12.72 3.45 16.37
C GLY A 266 13.09 2.00 16.69
N GLY A 267 14.30 1.55 16.37
CA GLY A 267 14.77 0.18 16.65
C GLY A 267 14.02 -0.89 15.84
N TYR A 268 13.68 -0.59 14.59
CA TYR A 268 13.02 -1.56 13.70
C TYR A 268 14.00 -2.62 13.15
N ASP A 269 13.47 -3.80 12.82
CA ASP A 269 14.12 -4.68 11.84
C ASP A 269 14.00 -3.97 10.47
N TYR A 270 15.02 -3.16 10.15
CA TYR A 270 15.06 -2.32 8.94
C TYR A 270 15.92 -2.93 7.85
N SER A 271 15.45 -2.82 6.63
CA SER A 271 16.22 -3.05 5.40
C SER A 271 15.80 -2.02 4.35
N PHE A 272 16.64 -1.82 3.34
CA PHE A 272 16.24 -1.09 2.13
C PHE A 272 16.56 -1.91 0.89
N VAL A 273 15.89 -1.62 -0.21
CA VAL A 273 16.16 -2.22 -1.51
C VAL A 273 16.95 -1.20 -2.35
N ALA A 274 18.21 -1.55 -2.65
CA ALA A 274 19.11 -0.66 -3.40
C ALA A 274 18.56 -0.35 -4.81
N ASP A 275 18.91 0.82 -5.36
CA ASP A 275 18.48 1.30 -6.69
C ASP A 275 16.96 1.32 -6.90
N THR A 276 16.17 1.50 -5.85
CA THR A 276 14.72 1.62 -5.95
C THR A 276 14.18 2.95 -5.45
N GLY A 277 13.06 3.36 -6.06
CA GLY A 277 12.22 4.44 -5.57
C GLY A 277 11.07 3.92 -4.69
N HIS A 278 10.09 4.79 -4.49
CA HIS A 278 8.95 4.55 -3.61
C HIS A 278 8.13 3.29 -3.95
N LEU A 279 8.07 2.89 -5.23
CA LEU A 279 7.34 1.68 -5.66
C LEU A 279 8.27 0.45 -5.76
N LEU A 280 9.13 0.24 -4.77
CA LEU A 280 10.15 -0.80 -4.74
C LEU A 280 9.60 -2.22 -5.01
N GLN A 281 8.37 -2.51 -4.60
CA GLN A 281 7.68 -3.78 -4.86
C GLN A 281 7.35 -4.00 -6.35
N ILE A 282 7.33 -2.93 -7.15
CA ILE A 282 7.12 -2.97 -8.60
C ILE A 282 8.45 -2.83 -9.36
N GLU A 283 9.46 -2.23 -8.72
CA GLU A 283 10.78 -2.03 -9.30
C GLU A 283 11.69 -3.26 -9.12
N LYS A 284 11.69 -3.87 -7.93
CA LYS A 284 12.45 -5.09 -7.58
C LYS A 284 11.59 -6.09 -6.82
N PRO A 285 10.58 -6.67 -7.47
CA PRO A 285 9.58 -7.51 -6.83
C PRO A 285 10.15 -8.75 -6.14
N GLU A 286 11.12 -9.43 -6.76
CA GLU A 286 11.74 -10.65 -6.22
C GLU A 286 12.52 -10.36 -4.94
N GLU A 287 13.30 -9.27 -4.90
CA GLU A 287 14.06 -8.87 -3.73
C GLU A 287 13.13 -8.47 -2.57
N CYS A 288 12.05 -7.73 -2.87
CA CYS A 288 11.02 -7.41 -1.88
C CYS A 288 10.34 -8.67 -1.32
N ALA A 289 10.02 -9.64 -2.18
CA ALA A 289 9.43 -10.90 -1.75
C ALA A 289 10.40 -11.73 -0.89
N LYS A 290 11.68 -11.80 -1.26
CA LYS A 290 12.72 -12.46 -0.49
C LYS A 290 12.84 -11.87 0.93
N LEU A 291 12.95 -10.55 1.05
CA LEU A 291 13.01 -9.87 2.36
C LEU A 291 11.78 -10.14 3.22
N THR A 292 10.58 -10.19 2.59
CA THR A 292 9.34 -10.54 3.27
C THR A 292 9.37 -11.96 3.82
N VAL A 293 9.71 -12.94 2.97
CA VAL A 293 9.73 -14.36 3.35
C VAL A 293 10.78 -14.63 4.43
N GLU A 294 11.98 -14.07 4.30
CA GLU A 294 13.05 -14.21 5.30
C GLU A 294 12.63 -13.64 6.67
N PHE A 295 11.94 -12.51 6.69
CA PHE A 295 11.42 -11.94 7.94
C PHE A 295 10.33 -12.84 8.55
N LEU A 296 9.36 -13.27 7.75
CA LEU A 296 8.28 -14.14 8.22
C LEU A 296 8.82 -15.47 8.74
N ALA A 297 9.84 -16.05 8.09
CA ALA A 297 10.51 -17.26 8.57
C ALA A 297 11.17 -17.07 9.95
N ARG A 298 11.85 -15.93 10.17
CA ARG A 298 12.39 -15.60 11.51
C ARG A 298 11.31 -15.46 12.59
N CYS A 299 10.09 -15.10 12.18
CA CYS A 299 8.92 -15.03 13.08
C CYS A 299 8.19 -16.38 13.23
N GLY A 300 8.65 -17.45 12.59
CA GLY A 300 7.98 -18.77 12.60
C GLY A 300 6.70 -18.80 11.75
N LEU A 301 6.60 -17.94 10.74
CA LEU A 301 5.41 -17.74 9.89
C LEU A 301 5.63 -18.15 8.41
N ALA A 302 6.69 -18.89 8.08
CA ALA A 302 6.96 -19.34 6.72
C ALA A 302 7.54 -20.76 6.69
#